data_d264417bd3833f8903b658e4046be55d
#
_entry.id   d264417bd3833f8903b658e4046be55d
#
_cell.length_a   1.000
_cell.length_b   1.000
_cell.length_c   1.000
_cell.angle_alpha   90.00
_cell.angle_beta   90.00
_cell.angle_gamma   90.00
#
_symmetry.space_group_name_H-M   'P 1'
#
loop_
_entity.id
_entity.type
_entity.pdbx_description
1 polymer ?
#
loop_
_entity_poly.entity_id
_entity_poly.type
_entity_poly.pdbx_seq_one_letter_code
_entity_poly.pdbx_strand_id
1 'polypeptide(L)'
;MIITIILLLIVFTIMYDFYLHRTRNGRLIDLIPGPPGIPVFGSALLVQASQEDIWHLLRFYANINYPVIKIWIGFRNGVSIRHPDDLEKILSSTKHIKKSEMYDMLRPWLNDGLLTSNGSKWYSRRKILTPTFHFNMLRQYVDVFVEESNHMVTSLKECEGTVIQDLVPLLSEHTLNAICETAMGISLRSCDTFQEQYRKSIEDMGRFFVHRLQSPWLYPEWSFALSPTGRQQAKTLKILHGFTEKVIKERKLYHERTQNQYLKSSETGISTETDDVEVIGIRKKRLAMLDLLIAASRENNITDLDIREEVDTFMFEGHDTTAMGVCFALLLLAEHKDIQDRVRTEVADVMKENXGKLTMASLQKLPYLERCLKEVMRLYPSVHFISRLNSEEIQCQSYTIPANTILHLNIYGVHRDANFWPNPNVFDPDRFLPDRMQNRHPYSYLSFSAGPRNCIGQRFAMYEMKTMIASLVHHFYIEPVDPLKNLKMKADLILRPAHPVRVKFVPIK
;
A
#
# COMPACT_ATOMS: atom_id res chain seq x y z
N MET A 1 7.87 26.36 44.37
CA MET A 1 8.44 25.03 44.06
C MET A 1 7.96 24.49 42.70
N ILE A 2 6.65 24.28 42.45
CA ILE A 2 6.15 23.74 41.18
C ILE A 2 6.51 24.62 39.99
N ILE A 3 6.30 25.94 40.10
CA ILE A 3 6.63 26.91 39.04
C ILE A 3 8.14 26.86 38.71
N THR A 4 8.98 26.79 39.74
CA THR A 4 10.44 26.69 39.55
C THR A 4 10.83 25.44 38.81
N ILE A 5 10.21 24.31 39.15
CA ILE A 5 10.45 23.01 38.46
C ILE A 5 10.04 23.12 36.98
N ILE A 6 8.88 23.72 36.72
CA ILE A 6 8.38 23.89 35.34
C ILE A 6 9.36 24.76 34.55
N LEU A 7 9.80 25.89 35.13
CA LEU A 7 10.76 26.78 34.46
C LEU A 7 12.08 26.06 34.17
N LEU A 8 12.59 25.28 35.12
CA LEU A 8 13.81 24.49 34.92
C LEU A 8 13.65 23.46 33.80
N LEU A 9 12.50 22.80 33.73
CA LEU A 9 12.21 21.83 32.67
C LEU A 9 12.15 22.54 31.30
N ILE A 10 11.54 23.72 31.22
CA ILE A 10 11.49 24.49 29.97
C ILE A 10 12.90 24.86 29.53
N VAL A 11 13.72 25.41 30.46
CA VAL A 11 15.10 25.80 30.15
C VAL A 11 15.90 24.57 29.70
N PHE A 12 15.79 23.45 30.42
CA PHE A 12 16.50 22.22 30.08
C PHE A 12 16.08 21.73 28.66
N THR A 13 14.79 21.79 28.36
CA THR A 13 14.24 21.37 27.07
C THR A 13 14.81 22.21 25.93
N ILE A 14 14.87 23.56 26.15
CA ILE A 14 15.43 24.48 25.15
C ILE A 14 16.95 24.22 24.98
N MET A 15 17.67 24.04 26.10
CA MET A 15 19.10 23.75 26.06
C MET A 15 19.38 22.43 25.34
N TYR A 16 18.54 21.41 25.56
CA TYR A 16 18.68 20.10 24.91
C TYR A 16 18.46 20.23 23.40
N ASP A 17 17.46 20.99 22.99
CA ASP A 17 17.19 21.28 21.57
C ASP A 17 18.42 21.95 20.91
N PHE A 18 18.93 23.01 21.57
CA PHE A 18 20.12 23.71 21.09
C PHE A 18 21.34 22.76 21.00
N TYR A 19 21.52 21.90 22.00
CA TYR A 19 22.59 20.90 22.00
C TYR A 19 22.46 19.96 20.81
N LEU A 20 21.25 19.42 20.54
CA LEU A 20 21.02 18.51 19.39
C LEU A 20 21.46 19.14 18.07
N HIS A 21 21.07 20.41 17.82
CA HIS A 21 21.46 21.13 16.61
C HIS A 21 22.96 21.40 16.54
N ARG A 22 23.67 21.45 17.67
CA ARG A 22 25.13 21.67 17.74
C ARG A 22 25.96 20.39 17.63
N THR A 23 25.33 19.21 17.76
CA THR A 23 26.04 17.95 17.52
C THR A 23 26.51 17.88 16.05
N ARG A 24 27.49 17.00 15.75
CA ARG A 24 27.92 16.78 14.36
C ARG A 24 26.72 16.40 13.47
N ASN A 25 25.87 15.47 13.97
CA ASN A 25 24.70 15.00 13.22
C ASN A 25 23.68 16.14 13.00
N GLY A 26 23.38 16.91 14.03
CA GLY A 26 22.47 18.05 13.91
C GLY A 26 22.96 19.08 12.88
N ARG A 27 24.26 19.41 12.91
CA ARG A 27 24.84 20.35 11.95
C ARG A 27 24.74 19.84 10.52
N LEU A 28 24.98 18.53 10.28
CA LEU A 28 24.84 17.95 8.93
C LEU A 28 23.40 18.04 8.43
N ILE A 29 22.42 17.74 9.30
CA ILE A 29 21.00 17.87 8.95
C ILE A 29 20.64 19.35 8.69
N ASP A 30 21.17 20.27 9.50
CA ASP A 30 20.83 21.69 9.38
C ASP A 30 21.38 22.34 8.10
N LEU A 31 22.40 21.75 7.47
CA LEU A 31 22.86 22.16 6.14
C LEU A 31 21.83 21.91 5.05
N ILE A 32 20.92 20.95 5.26
CA ILE A 32 19.91 20.58 4.26
C ILE A 32 18.76 21.61 4.35
N PRO A 33 18.26 22.13 3.22
CA PRO A 33 17.12 23.04 3.25
C PRO A 33 15.83 22.32 3.65
N GLY A 34 14.84 23.08 4.11
CA GLY A 34 13.56 22.48 4.51
C GLY A 34 12.61 23.50 5.12
N PRO A 35 11.46 23.04 5.61
CA PRO A 35 10.51 23.95 6.24
C PRO A 35 11.10 24.62 7.47
N PRO A 36 10.68 25.87 7.77
CA PRO A 36 11.14 26.56 8.97
C PRO A 36 10.68 25.81 10.22
N GLY A 37 11.50 25.90 11.25
CA GLY A 37 11.20 25.32 12.56
C GLY A 37 11.41 26.33 13.67
N ILE A 38 10.79 26.08 14.81
CA ILE A 38 10.99 26.85 16.02
C ILE A 38 11.62 25.93 17.10
N PRO A 39 12.38 26.48 18.02
CA PRO A 39 13.03 25.68 19.05
C PRO A 39 12.06 24.70 19.73
N VAL A 40 12.53 23.49 20.01
CA VAL A 40 11.80 22.39 20.68
C VAL A 40 10.75 21.71 19.77
N PHE A 41 9.99 22.48 19.01
CA PHE A 41 8.90 21.93 18.18
C PHE A 41 9.36 21.60 16.75
N GLY A 42 10.47 22.18 16.30
CA GLY A 42 10.86 22.06 14.90
C GLY A 42 9.75 22.59 14.00
N SER A 43 9.35 21.82 12.99
CA SER A 43 8.25 22.15 12.08
C SER A 43 6.89 21.61 12.55
N ALA A 44 6.81 21.07 13.78
CA ALA A 44 5.58 20.41 14.26
C ALA A 44 4.37 21.35 14.25
N LEU A 45 4.55 22.62 14.58
CA LEU A 45 3.44 23.59 14.57
C LEU A 45 2.98 23.91 13.14
N LEU A 46 3.90 23.90 12.19
CA LEU A 46 3.59 24.12 10.77
C LEU A 46 2.70 23.01 10.20
N VAL A 47 2.89 21.77 10.67
CA VAL A 47 2.12 20.62 10.20
C VAL A 47 0.86 20.36 11.04
N GLN A 48 0.46 21.25 11.96
CA GLN A 48 -0.83 21.19 12.66
C GLN A 48 -1.93 21.69 11.72
N ALA A 49 -2.33 20.85 10.78
CA ALA A 49 -3.20 21.23 9.67
C ALA A 49 -4.03 20.01 9.25
N SER A 50 -5.01 20.21 8.38
CA SER A 50 -5.79 19.12 7.84
C SER A 50 -4.90 18.17 7.00
N GLN A 51 -5.31 16.95 6.82
CA GLN A 51 -4.56 15.99 5.98
C GLN A 51 -4.39 16.51 4.53
N GLU A 52 -5.35 17.28 4.03
CA GLU A 52 -5.28 17.94 2.71
C GLU A 52 -4.18 19.02 2.70
N ASP A 53 -4.17 19.89 3.70
CA ASP A 53 -3.17 20.97 3.80
C ASP A 53 -1.75 20.41 3.99
N ILE A 54 -1.60 19.35 4.80
CA ILE A 54 -0.31 18.67 4.98
C ILE A 54 0.20 18.13 3.63
N TRP A 55 -0.70 17.52 2.84
CA TRP A 55 -0.35 17.00 1.52
C TRP A 55 0.24 18.12 0.64
N HIS A 56 -0.41 19.28 0.59
CA HIS A 56 0.06 20.42 -0.20
C HIS A 56 1.37 20.99 0.36
N LEU A 57 1.46 21.12 1.67
CA LEU A 57 2.63 21.67 2.36
C LEU A 57 3.90 20.85 2.09
N LEU A 58 3.81 19.53 2.27
CA LEU A 58 4.96 18.63 2.05
C LEU A 58 5.44 18.70 0.60
N ARG A 59 4.52 18.76 -0.34
CA ARG A 59 4.85 18.85 -1.77
C ARG A 59 5.48 20.19 -2.11
N PHE A 60 4.95 21.27 -1.54
CA PHE A 60 5.50 22.61 -1.73
C PHE A 60 6.98 22.65 -1.32
N TYR A 61 7.29 22.22 -0.10
CA TYR A 61 8.68 22.23 0.39
C TYR A 61 9.58 21.28 -0.41
N ALA A 62 9.08 20.10 -0.81
CA ALA A 62 9.85 19.16 -1.62
C ALA A 62 10.17 19.72 -3.01
N ASN A 63 9.28 20.55 -3.58
CA ASN A 63 9.48 21.12 -4.91
C ASN A 63 10.46 22.30 -4.90
N ILE A 64 10.38 23.18 -3.90
CA ILE A 64 11.26 24.36 -3.84
C ILE A 64 12.68 24.01 -3.36
N ASN A 65 12.88 22.84 -2.74
CA ASN A 65 14.17 22.43 -2.16
C ASN A 65 14.63 21.07 -2.72
N TYR A 66 14.71 20.97 -4.03
CA TYR A 66 15.16 19.76 -4.73
C TYR A 66 16.66 19.54 -4.48
N PRO A 67 17.16 18.29 -4.31
CA PRO A 67 16.42 17.00 -4.31
C PRO A 67 16.16 16.41 -2.92
N VAL A 68 16.59 17.06 -1.87
CA VAL A 68 16.53 16.57 -0.49
C VAL A 68 16.04 17.71 0.42
N ILE A 69 15.10 17.38 1.32
CA ILE A 69 14.68 18.34 2.35
C ILE A 69 14.84 17.71 3.75
N LYS A 70 15.21 18.54 4.72
CA LYS A 70 15.18 18.13 6.14
C LYS A 70 13.79 18.36 6.72
N ILE A 71 13.46 17.59 7.74
CA ILE A 71 12.25 17.76 8.55
C ILE A 71 12.64 17.55 10.00
N TRP A 72 12.37 18.51 10.85
CA TRP A 72 12.49 18.37 12.30
C TRP A 72 11.08 18.37 12.90
N ILE A 73 10.72 17.32 13.64
CA ILE A 73 9.45 17.24 14.38
C ILE A 73 9.81 16.96 15.84
N GLY A 74 9.68 17.98 16.68
CA GLY A 74 10.25 17.93 18.04
C GLY A 74 11.75 17.68 17.96
N PHE A 75 12.25 16.72 18.72
CA PHE A 75 13.67 16.35 18.77
C PHE A 75 14.08 15.32 17.72
N ARG A 76 13.17 14.97 16.82
CA ARG A 76 13.42 13.96 15.79
C ARG A 76 13.68 14.61 14.46
N ASN A 77 14.76 14.20 13.82
CA ASN A 77 15.09 14.67 12.49
C ASN A 77 14.88 13.57 11.45
N GLY A 78 14.61 14.01 10.24
CA GLY A 78 14.54 13.15 9.09
C GLY A 78 14.85 13.92 7.84
N VAL A 79 15.07 13.19 6.76
CA VAL A 79 15.28 13.78 5.43
C VAL A 79 14.35 13.11 4.44
N SER A 80 13.76 13.92 3.57
CA SER A 80 12.95 13.41 2.45
C SER A 80 13.78 13.48 1.18
N ILE A 81 13.96 12.35 0.52
CA ILE A 81 14.86 12.15 -0.61
C ILE A 81 14.03 11.75 -1.83
N ARG A 82 14.33 12.37 -3.00
CA ARG A 82 13.63 11.99 -4.23
C ARG A 82 14.52 11.82 -5.46
N HIS A 83 15.85 11.98 -5.33
CA HIS A 83 16.75 11.73 -6.49
C HIS A 83 16.97 10.23 -6.67
N PRO A 84 16.78 9.66 -7.88
CA PRO A 84 16.87 8.21 -8.06
C PRO A 84 18.24 7.60 -7.72
N ASP A 85 19.37 8.30 -7.96
CA ASP A 85 20.70 7.80 -7.54
C ASP A 85 20.78 7.60 -6.03
N ASP A 86 20.22 8.53 -5.26
CA ASP A 86 20.23 8.42 -3.79
C ASP A 86 19.24 7.36 -3.30
N LEU A 87 18.07 7.28 -3.96
CA LEU A 87 17.09 6.21 -3.67
C LEU A 87 17.69 4.83 -3.97
N GLU A 88 18.46 4.69 -5.04
CA GLU A 88 19.15 3.44 -5.37
C GLU A 88 20.13 3.03 -4.27
N LYS A 89 20.97 3.95 -3.80
CA LYS A 89 21.95 3.68 -2.72
C LYS A 89 21.25 3.10 -1.47
N ILE A 90 20.08 3.62 -1.15
CA ILE A 90 19.32 3.21 0.04
C ILE A 90 18.57 1.90 -0.20
N LEU A 91 17.82 1.80 -1.30
CA LEU A 91 16.90 0.69 -1.54
C LEU A 91 17.61 -0.61 -1.97
N SER A 92 18.74 -0.51 -2.69
CA SER A 92 19.50 -1.69 -3.10
C SER A 92 20.32 -2.28 -1.96
N SER A 93 20.53 -1.53 -0.88
CA SER A 93 21.39 -1.91 0.24
C SER A 93 20.71 -2.88 1.20
N THR A 94 21.43 -3.92 1.62
CA THR A 94 21.01 -4.79 2.72
C THR A 94 21.28 -4.16 4.10
N LYS A 95 22.08 -3.09 4.16
CA LYS A 95 22.37 -2.37 5.42
C LYS A 95 21.25 -1.39 5.80
N HIS A 96 20.53 -0.83 4.81
CA HIS A 96 19.52 0.21 5.05
C HIS A 96 18.08 -0.35 4.94
N ILE A 97 17.87 -1.62 5.30
CA ILE A 97 16.55 -2.26 5.21
C ILE A 97 15.68 -2.03 6.45
N LYS A 98 16.26 -1.50 7.54
CA LYS A 98 15.54 -1.28 8.80
C LYS A 98 14.43 -0.23 8.59
N LYS A 99 13.22 -0.57 9.02
CA LYS A 99 12.09 0.37 9.03
C LYS A 99 12.35 1.45 10.08
N SER A 100 11.94 2.68 9.80
CA SER A 100 12.06 3.78 10.77
C SER A 100 11.01 3.67 11.87
N GLU A 101 11.24 4.42 12.95
CA GLU A 101 10.32 4.52 14.09
C GLU A 101 8.89 4.98 13.73
N MET A 102 8.69 5.55 12.54
CA MET A 102 7.34 5.88 12.06
C MET A 102 6.44 4.64 12.03
N TYR A 103 7.03 3.48 11.66
CA TYR A 103 6.28 2.21 11.61
C TYR A 103 5.93 1.68 13.01
N ASP A 104 6.60 2.12 14.06
CA ASP A 104 6.25 1.71 15.43
C ASP A 104 4.85 2.19 15.82
N MET A 105 4.39 3.29 15.23
CA MET A 105 3.02 3.79 15.42
C MET A 105 1.95 2.84 14.86
N LEU A 106 2.33 1.93 13.95
CA LEU A 106 1.45 0.90 13.39
C LEU A 106 1.48 -0.42 14.18
N ARG A 107 2.47 -0.59 15.10
CA ARG A 107 2.62 -1.84 15.87
C ARG A 107 1.40 -2.21 16.72
N PRO A 108 0.66 -1.26 17.33
CA PRO A 108 -0.57 -1.63 18.02
C PRO A 108 -1.58 -2.37 17.13
N TRP A 109 -1.52 -2.15 15.81
CA TRP A 109 -2.35 -2.83 14.81
C TRP A 109 -1.65 -4.05 14.22
N LEU A 110 -0.50 -3.85 13.57
CA LEU A 110 0.17 -4.84 12.71
C LEU A 110 1.23 -5.67 13.47
N ASN A 111 1.48 -5.35 14.74
CA ASN A 111 2.54 -5.97 15.55
C ASN A 111 3.86 -6.04 14.75
N ASP A 112 4.50 -7.20 14.70
CA ASP A 112 5.76 -7.45 14.00
C ASP A 112 5.56 -8.31 12.73
N GLY A 113 4.50 -8.02 11.96
CA GLY A 113 4.26 -8.65 10.66
C GLY A 113 5.29 -8.21 9.61
N LEU A 114 5.14 -8.71 8.39
CA LEU A 114 6.12 -8.50 7.30
C LEU A 114 6.39 -7.02 7.02
N LEU A 115 5.40 -6.13 7.17
CA LEU A 115 5.58 -4.70 6.93
C LEU A 115 6.48 -4.03 7.98
N THR A 116 6.26 -4.36 9.26
CA THR A 116 6.84 -3.63 10.41
C THR A 116 8.09 -4.29 10.99
N SER A 117 8.25 -5.60 10.82
CA SER A 117 9.37 -6.36 11.41
C SER A 117 10.72 -5.99 10.80
N ASN A 118 11.78 -6.29 11.53
CA ASN A 118 13.17 -6.04 11.13
C ASN A 118 14.03 -7.28 11.42
N GLY A 119 15.26 -7.27 10.93
CA GLY A 119 16.28 -8.28 11.23
C GLY A 119 15.87 -9.69 10.83
N SER A 120 16.25 -10.66 11.66
CA SER A 120 16.05 -12.10 11.40
C SER A 120 14.57 -12.47 11.27
N LYS A 121 13.70 -11.83 12.05
CA LYS A 121 12.25 -12.10 11.97
C LYS A 121 11.72 -11.76 10.58
N TRP A 122 12.10 -10.58 10.04
CA TRP A 122 11.68 -10.18 8.70
C TRP A 122 12.18 -11.17 7.63
N TYR A 123 13.46 -11.59 7.71
CA TYR A 123 14.01 -12.55 6.74
C TYR A 123 13.27 -13.89 6.79
N SER A 124 12.99 -14.38 8.00
CA SER A 124 12.26 -15.63 8.19
C SER A 124 10.84 -15.55 7.60
N ARG A 125 10.13 -14.47 7.91
CA ARG A 125 8.75 -14.26 7.41
C ARG A 125 8.72 -14.10 5.89
N ARG A 126 9.64 -13.31 5.35
CA ARG A 126 9.74 -13.12 3.89
C ARG A 126 9.93 -14.47 3.18
N LYS A 127 10.80 -15.35 3.75
CA LYS A 127 11.07 -16.68 3.22
C LYS A 127 9.82 -17.57 3.25
N ILE A 128 9.09 -17.59 4.36
CA ILE A 128 7.86 -18.39 4.52
C ILE A 128 6.78 -17.93 3.52
N LEU A 129 6.65 -16.61 3.34
CA LEU A 129 5.53 -16.03 2.57
C LEU A 129 5.78 -15.95 1.06
N THR A 130 7.04 -15.91 0.61
CA THR A 130 7.35 -15.75 -0.82
C THR A 130 6.69 -16.81 -1.71
N PRO A 131 6.66 -18.11 -1.34
CA PRO A 131 6.02 -19.12 -2.19
C PRO A 131 4.54 -18.87 -2.50
N THR A 132 3.82 -18.15 -1.63
CA THR A 132 2.38 -17.84 -1.83
C THR A 132 2.14 -16.93 -3.04
N PHE A 133 3.19 -16.29 -3.55
CA PHE A 133 3.11 -15.37 -4.68
C PHE A 133 3.80 -15.93 -5.94
N HIS A 134 4.12 -17.22 -5.95
CA HIS A 134 4.67 -17.91 -7.12
C HIS A 134 3.57 -18.18 -8.16
N PHE A 135 3.99 -18.43 -9.40
CA PHE A 135 3.15 -18.54 -10.59
C PHE A 135 1.94 -19.47 -10.39
N ASN A 136 2.16 -20.66 -9.81
CA ASN A 136 1.09 -21.65 -9.63
C ASN A 136 -0.01 -21.18 -8.69
N MET A 137 0.37 -20.44 -7.62
CA MET A 137 -0.58 -19.84 -6.70
C MET A 137 -1.33 -18.70 -7.37
N LEU A 138 -0.60 -17.84 -8.11
CA LEU A 138 -1.20 -16.70 -8.82
C LEU A 138 -2.25 -17.15 -9.84
N ARG A 139 -2.04 -18.30 -10.51
CA ARG A 139 -3.04 -18.85 -11.44
C ARG A 139 -4.39 -19.06 -10.73
N GLN A 140 -4.35 -19.66 -9.54
CA GLN A 140 -5.55 -19.91 -8.74
C GLN A 140 -6.20 -18.60 -8.27
N TYR A 141 -5.37 -17.62 -7.92
CA TYR A 141 -5.87 -16.29 -7.47
C TYR A 141 -6.55 -15.54 -8.61
N VAL A 142 -6.04 -15.66 -9.84
CA VAL A 142 -6.67 -15.02 -11.01
C VAL A 142 -8.11 -15.51 -11.20
N ASP A 143 -8.39 -16.81 -10.96
CA ASP A 143 -9.76 -17.32 -11.02
C ASP A 143 -10.69 -16.60 -10.05
N VAL A 144 -10.19 -16.32 -8.83
CA VAL A 144 -10.94 -15.55 -7.82
C VAL A 144 -11.14 -14.10 -8.29
N PHE A 145 -10.09 -13.46 -8.84
CA PHE A 145 -10.21 -12.08 -9.35
C PHE A 145 -11.27 -11.99 -10.45
N VAL A 146 -11.33 -12.99 -11.34
CA VAL A 146 -12.33 -13.04 -12.40
C VAL A 146 -13.74 -13.20 -11.81
N GLU A 147 -13.90 -14.11 -10.85
CA GLU A 147 -15.19 -14.33 -10.17
C GLU A 147 -15.64 -13.02 -9.48
N GLU A 148 -14.76 -12.38 -8.72
CA GLU A 148 -15.10 -11.15 -8.01
C GLU A 148 -15.38 -9.97 -8.96
N SER A 149 -14.63 -9.87 -10.05
CA SER A 149 -14.89 -8.85 -11.09
C SER A 149 -16.24 -9.06 -11.77
N ASN A 150 -16.62 -10.32 -12.00
CA ASN A 150 -17.94 -10.64 -12.57
C ASN A 150 -19.06 -10.27 -11.59
N HIS A 151 -18.87 -10.49 -10.28
CA HIS A 151 -19.83 -10.03 -9.26
C HIS A 151 -19.97 -8.51 -9.30
N MET A 152 -18.87 -7.77 -9.37
CA MET A 152 -18.90 -6.31 -9.47
C MET A 152 -19.66 -5.84 -10.72
N VAL A 153 -19.36 -6.45 -11.88
CA VAL A 153 -20.06 -6.14 -13.14
C VAL A 153 -21.55 -6.45 -13.02
N THR A 154 -21.92 -7.59 -12.44
CA THR A 154 -23.33 -7.99 -12.27
C THR A 154 -24.08 -6.99 -11.37
N SER A 155 -23.49 -6.62 -10.22
CA SER A 155 -24.13 -5.66 -9.32
C SER A 155 -24.34 -4.29 -9.98
N LEU A 156 -23.40 -3.85 -10.83
CA LEU A 156 -23.55 -2.60 -11.57
C LEU A 156 -24.65 -2.71 -12.65
N LYS A 157 -24.80 -3.87 -13.30
CA LYS A 157 -25.84 -4.12 -14.32
C LYS A 157 -27.24 -4.20 -13.72
N GLU A 158 -27.36 -4.73 -12.50
CA GLU A 158 -28.65 -4.85 -11.79
C GLU A 158 -29.30 -3.49 -11.50
N CYS A 159 -28.52 -2.42 -11.50
CA CYS A 159 -29.03 -1.06 -11.31
C CYS A 159 -29.77 -0.48 -12.52
N GLU A 160 -29.89 -1.22 -13.60
CA GLU A 160 -30.54 -0.86 -14.86
C GLU A 160 -30.15 0.53 -15.42
N GLY A 161 -29.48 0.55 -16.55
CA GLY A 161 -29.04 1.78 -17.23
C GLY A 161 -27.71 2.32 -16.76
N THR A 162 -27.54 3.62 -16.81
CA THR A 162 -26.31 4.31 -16.41
C THR A 162 -26.26 4.46 -14.89
N VAL A 163 -25.14 4.05 -14.29
CA VAL A 163 -24.96 4.06 -12.83
C VAL A 163 -23.83 5.01 -12.45
N ILE A 164 -24.06 5.88 -11.48
CA ILE A 164 -23.04 6.73 -10.89
C ILE A 164 -22.58 6.07 -9.58
N GLN A 165 -21.28 5.84 -9.44
CA GLN A 165 -20.71 5.20 -8.25
C GLN A 165 -19.56 6.03 -7.68
N ASP A 166 -19.49 6.09 -6.34
CA ASP A 166 -18.28 6.50 -5.63
C ASP A 166 -17.34 5.32 -5.66
N LEU A 167 -16.16 5.53 -6.21
CA LEU A 167 -15.20 4.45 -6.49
C LEU A 167 -14.57 3.86 -5.24
N VAL A 168 -14.29 4.67 -4.21
CA VAL A 168 -13.54 4.17 -3.05
C VAL A 168 -14.32 3.07 -2.30
N PRO A 169 -15.58 3.29 -1.89
CA PRO A 169 -16.34 2.21 -1.23
C PRO A 169 -16.53 0.98 -2.11
N LEU A 170 -16.88 1.19 -3.39
CA LEU A 170 -17.11 0.09 -4.34
C LEU A 170 -15.87 -0.80 -4.45
N LEU A 171 -14.72 -0.19 -4.73
CA LEU A 171 -13.49 -0.96 -4.99
C LEU A 171 -12.92 -1.57 -3.71
N SER A 172 -13.00 -0.86 -2.57
CA SER A 172 -12.57 -1.40 -1.28
C SER A 172 -13.34 -2.67 -0.89
N GLU A 173 -14.63 -2.74 -1.23
CA GLU A 173 -15.44 -3.94 -0.97
C GLU A 173 -14.92 -5.12 -1.79
N HIS A 174 -14.76 -4.95 -3.09
CA HIS A 174 -14.38 -6.04 -3.99
C HIS A 174 -12.93 -6.49 -3.77
N THR A 175 -12.00 -5.58 -3.47
CA THR A 175 -10.61 -5.96 -3.17
C THR A 175 -10.48 -6.64 -1.80
N LEU A 176 -11.32 -6.26 -0.82
CA LEU A 176 -11.37 -6.96 0.46
C LEU A 176 -11.89 -8.40 0.28
N ASN A 177 -12.94 -8.59 -0.51
CA ASN A 177 -13.44 -9.92 -0.86
C ASN A 177 -12.34 -10.74 -1.55
N ALA A 178 -11.65 -10.15 -2.51
CA ALA A 178 -10.60 -10.84 -3.26
C ALA A 178 -9.45 -11.30 -2.36
N ILE A 179 -8.93 -10.43 -1.46
CA ILE A 179 -7.83 -10.82 -0.57
C ILE A 179 -8.28 -11.88 0.45
N CYS A 180 -9.50 -11.80 0.95
CA CYS A 180 -10.04 -12.82 1.88
C CYS A 180 -10.18 -14.17 1.19
N GLU A 181 -10.67 -14.20 -0.03
CA GLU A 181 -10.87 -15.47 -0.74
C GLU A 181 -9.54 -16.07 -1.23
N THR A 182 -8.59 -15.24 -1.69
CA THR A 182 -7.27 -15.70 -2.17
C THR A 182 -6.31 -16.02 -1.02
N ALA A 183 -5.96 -15.01 -0.22
CA ALA A 183 -4.92 -15.15 0.80
C ALA A 183 -5.41 -15.82 2.08
N MET A 184 -6.68 -15.63 2.46
CA MET A 184 -7.22 -16.19 3.71
C MET A 184 -8.06 -17.44 3.47
N GLY A 185 -8.52 -17.68 2.23
CA GLY A 185 -9.29 -18.87 1.87
C GLY A 185 -10.72 -18.88 2.42
N ILE A 186 -11.29 -17.71 2.67
CA ILE A 186 -12.67 -17.58 3.16
C ILE A 186 -13.44 -16.55 2.33
N SER A 187 -14.74 -16.79 2.15
CA SER A 187 -15.64 -15.87 1.45
C SER A 187 -16.36 -14.97 2.46
N LEU A 188 -16.44 -13.67 2.17
CA LEU A 188 -17.09 -12.69 3.03
C LEU A 188 -18.53 -12.33 2.60
N ARG A 189 -19.03 -12.91 1.52
CA ARG A 189 -20.28 -12.49 0.87
C ARG A 189 -21.54 -12.49 1.75
N SER A 190 -21.48 -13.06 2.93
CA SER A 190 -22.61 -13.09 3.88
C SER A 190 -22.45 -12.16 5.10
N CYS A 191 -21.47 -11.24 5.07
CA CYS A 191 -21.07 -10.48 6.28
C CYS A 191 -20.97 -8.94 6.06
N ASP A 192 -21.89 -8.35 5.32
CA ASP A 192 -21.81 -6.97 4.80
C ASP A 192 -21.50 -5.89 5.86
N THR A 193 -22.26 -5.83 6.95
CA THR A 193 -22.08 -4.80 7.99
C THR A 193 -20.72 -4.88 8.67
N PHE A 194 -20.22 -6.10 8.87
CA PHE A 194 -18.93 -6.32 9.52
C PHE A 194 -17.76 -5.92 8.60
N GLN A 195 -17.89 -6.16 7.30
CA GLN A 195 -16.93 -5.71 6.30
C GLN A 195 -16.84 -4.18 6.23
N GLU A 196 -17.99 -3.50 6.23
CA GLU A 196 -18.04 -2.04 6.19
C GLU A 196 -17.32 -1.43 7.39
N GLN A 197 -17.56 -1.97 8.59
CA GLN A 197 -16.88 -1.54 9.81
C GLN A 197 -15.36 -1.74 9.70
N TYR A 198 -14.93 -2.86 9.14
CA TYR A 198 -13.50 -3.16 8.94
C TYR A 198 -12.84 -2.13 8.01
N ARG A 199 -13.44 -1.87 6.83
CA ARG A 199 -12.91 -0.90 5.85
C ARG A 199 -12.81 0.50 6.46
N LYS A 200 -13.84 0.94 7.16
CA LYS A 200 -13.86 2.24 7.85
C LYS A 200 -12.76 2.30 8.93
N SER A 201 -12.57 1.22 9.65
CA SER A 201 -11.54 1.12 10.70
C SER A 201 -10.12 1.29 10.11
N ILE A 202 -9.86 0.80 8.91
CA ILE A 202 -8.57 0.99 8.23
C ILE A 202 -8.36 2.47 7.88
N GLU A 203 -9.38 3.14 7.36
CA GLU A 203 -9.29 4.58 7.07
C GLU A 203 -9.04 5.38 8.36
N ASP A 204 -9.73 5.04 9.44
CA ASP A 204 -9.52 5.68 10.74
C ASP A 204 -8.07 5.49 11.23
N MET A 205 -7.48 4.29 11.05
CA MET A 205 -6.08 4.04 11.43
C MET A 205 -5.11 4.95 10.68
N GLY A 206 -5.34 5.19 9.39
CA GLY A 206 -4.55 6.15 8.61
C GLY A 206 -4.63 7.57 9.18
N ARG A 207 -5.84 8.01 9.53
CA ARG A 207 -6.07 9.31 10.15
C ARG A 207 -5.36 9.44 11.50
N PHE A 208 -5.44 8.41 12.35
CA PHE A 208 -4.75 8.40 13.65
C PHE A 208 -3.23 8.43 13.47
N PHE A 209 -2.71 7.70 12.49
CA PHE A 209 -1.28 7.67 12.17
C PHE A 209 -0.78 9.07 11.79
N VAL A 210 -1.46 9.75 10.87
CA VAL A 210 -1.07 11.10 10.43
C VAL A 210 -1.13 12.08 11.62
N HIS A 211 -2.23 12.05 12.39
CA HIS A 211 -2.38 12.91 13.56
C HIS A 211 -1.24 12.70 14.57
N ARG A 212 -0.87 11.45 14.81
CA ARG A 212 0.23 11.13 15.75
C ARG A 212 1.59 11.60 15.20
N LEU A 213 1.84 11.41 13.88
CA LEU A 213 3.08 11.89 13.25
C LEU A 213 3.28 13.40 13.39
N GLN A 214 2.21 14.20 13.26
CA GLN A 214 2.30 15.66 13.36
C GLN A 214 2.42 16.15 14.81
N SER A 215 2.17 15.31 15.79
CA SER A 215 2.00 15.70 17.20
C SER A 215 3.09 15.05 18.08
N PRO A 216 4.30 15.65 18.17
CA PRO A 216 5.40 15.00 18.91
C PRO A 216 5.08 14.77 20.39
N TRP A 217 4.17 15.52 21.00
CA TRP A 217 3.70 15.28 22.38
C TRP A 217 2.90 13.99 22.51
N LEU A 218 2.47 13.38 21.38
CA LEU A 218 1.75 12.10 21.35
C LEU A 218 2.67 10.91 20.98
N TYR A 219 3.99 11.14 20.84
CA TYR A 219 4.92 10.05 20.54
C TYR A 219 5.07 9.07 21.72
N PRO A 220 5.15 9.54 23.00
CA PRO A 220 5.14 8.59 24.12
C PRO A 220 3.80 7.84 24.19
N GLU A 221 3.87 6.52 24.44
CA GLU A 221 2.67 5.68 24.47
C GLU A 221 1.66 6.14 25.54
N TRP A 222 2.17 6.57 26.71
CA TRP A 222 1.28 7.01 27.80
C TRP A 222 0.50 8.26 27.43
N SER A 223 1.13 9.25 26.79
CA SER A 223 0.43 10.48 26.41
C SER A 223 -0.59 10.21 25.30
N PHE A 224 -0.22 9.33 24.34
CA PHE A 224 -1.14 8.93 23.27
C PHE A 224 -2.34 8.19 23.83
N ALA A 225 -2.13 7.22 24.74
CA ALA A 225 -3.22 6.43 25.34
C ALA A 225 -4.23 7.29 26.09
N LEU A 226 -3.78 8.38 26.69
CA LEU A 226 -4.66 9.32 27.42
C LEU A 226 -5.39 10.30 26.46
N SER A 227 -4.93 10.44 25.22
CA SER A 227 -5.54 11.36 24.25
C SER A 227 -6.90 10.83 23.72
N PRO A 228 -7.76 11.74 23.23
CA PRO A 228 -8.99 11.31 22.54
C PRO A 228 -8.70 10.37 21.35
N THR A 229 -7.65 10.67 20.57
CA THR A 229 -7.26 9.87 19.41
C THR A 229 -6.79 8.46 19.84
N GLY A 230 -6.01 8.37 20.92
CA GLY A 230 -5.56 7.07 21.43
C GLY A 230 -6.72 6.20 21.91
N ARG A 231 -7.71 6.81 22.59
CA ARG A 231 -8.91 6.09 23.02
C ARG A 231 -9.75 5.62 21.83
N GLN A 232 -9.84 6.43 20.76
CA GLN A 232 -10.53 6.02 19.52
C GLN A 232 -9.78 4.88 18.85
N GLN A 233 -8.44 4.99 18.74
CA GLN A 233 -7.62 3.93 18.17
C GLN A 233 -7.84 2.60 18.91
N ALA A 234 -7.90 2.62 20.23
CA ALA A 234 -8.12 1.40 21.02
C ALA A 234 -9.46 0.71 20.66
N LYS A 235 -10.51 1.49 20.39
CA LYS A 235 -11.81 0.95 19.94
C LYS A 235 -11.71 0.38 18.52
N THR A 236 -11.06 1.11 17.62
CA THR A 236 -10.86 0.70 16.23
C THR A 236 -10.05 -0.61 16.15
N LEU A 237 -9.01 -0.76 16.98
CA LEU A 237 -8.19 -1.97 17.03
C LEU A 237 -9.01 -3.21 17.42
N LYS A 238 -10.00 -3.07 18.31
CA LYS A 238 -10.88 -4.19 18.67
C LYS A 238 -11.68 -4.70 17.46
N ILE A 239 -12.11 -3.78 16.58
CA ILE A 239 -12.81 -4.15 15.33
C ILE A 239 -11.86 -4.87 14.38
N LEU A 240 -10.67 -4.28 14.15
CA LEU A 240 -9.68 -4.84 13.23
C LEU A 240 -9.21 -6.23 13.65
N HIS A 241 -8.75 -6.36 14.90
CA HIS A 241 -8.28 -7.64 15.43
C HIS A 241 -9.41 -8.68 15.56
N GLY A 242 -10.61 -8.25 15.95
CA GLY A 242 -11.77 -9.13 16.01
C GLY A 242 -12.12 -9.73 14.65
N PHE A 243 -11.98 -8.94 13.58
CA PHE A 243 -12.20 -9.42 12.22
C PHE A 243 -11.14 -10.48 11.85
N THR A 244 -9.86 -10.16 12.02
CA THR A 244 -8.77 -11.07 11.64
C THR A 244 -8.76 -12.36 12.49
N GLU A 245 -9.07 -12.26 13.77
CA GLU A 245 -9.20 -13.43 14.66
C GLU A 245 -10.33 -14.35 14.19
N LYS A 246 -11.46 -13.77 13.77
CA LYS A 246 -12.58 -14.55 13.21
C LYS A 246 -12.14 -15.29 11.93
N VAL A 247 -11.45 -14.58 11.02
CA VAL A 247 -10.91 -15.16 9.77
C VAL A 247 -10.01 -16.36 10.09
N ILE A 248 -9.05 -16.19 11.00
CA ILE A 248 -8.10 -17.24 11.39
C ILE A 248 -8.85 -18.44 12.00
N LYS A 249 -9.78 -18.17 12.91
CA LYS A 249 -10.55 -19.20 13.60
C LYS A 249 -11.37 -20.04 12.60
N GLU A 250 -12.08 -19.38 11.67
CA GLU A 250 -12.88 -20.09 10.66
C GLU A 250 -12.00 -20.98 9.78
N ARG A 251 -10.81 -20.49 9.38
CA ARG A 251 -9.90 -21.28 8.55
C ARG A 251 -9.33 -22.49 9.32
N LYS A 252 -8.97 -22.32 10.59
CA LYS A 252 -8.51 -23.42 11.46
C LYS A 252 -9.61 -24.49 11.62
N LEU A 253 -10.84 -24.07 11.92
CA LEU A 253 -11.99 -24.98 12.03
C LEU A 253 -12.23 -25.76 10.73
N TYR A 254 -12.08 -25.09 9.59
CA TYR A 254 -12.16 -25.76 8.28
C TYR A 254 -11.15 -26.92 8.20
N HIS A 255 -9.88 -26.66 8.58
CA HIS A 255 -8.84 -27.71 8.51
C HIS A 255 -9.11 -28.84 9.50
N GLU A 256 -9.63 -28.53 10.70
CA GLU A 256 -10.03 -29.56 11.68
C GLU A 256 -11.13 -30.46 11.11
N ARG A 257 -12.16 -29.87 10.52
CA ARG A 257 -13.30 -30.62 9.91
C ARG A 257 -12.87 -31.49 8.75
N THR A 258 -11.84 -31.06 7.98
CA THR A 258 -11.32 -31.81 6.85
C THR A 258 -10.13 -32.72 7.23
N GLN A 259 -9.92 -32.95 8.55
CA GLN A 259 -8.85 -33.81 9.08
C GLN A 259 -7.47 -33.43 8.55
N ASN A 260 -7.28 -32.14 8.26
CA ASN A 260 -6.02 -31.55 7.77
C ASN A 260 -5.53 -32.14 6.42
N GLN A 261 -6.41 -32.74 5.66
CA GLN A 261 -6.09 -33.37 4.39
C GLN A 261 -5.35 -32.44 3.43
N TYR A 262 -5.74 -31.14 3.44
CA TYR A 262 -5.20 -30.15 2.52
C TYR A 262 -3.89 -29.51 3.00
N LEU A 263 -3.57 -29.61 4.30
CA LEU A 263 -2.28 -29.13 4.82
C LEU A 263 -1.15 -30.10 4.49
N LYS A 264 -1.42 -31.41 4.44
CA LYS A 264 -0.42 -32.45 4.18
C LYS A 264 0.10 -32.40 2.72
N SER A 265 -0.70 -31.93 1.77
CA SER A 265 -0.27 -31.83 0.37
C SER A 265 0.73 -30.70 0.13
N SER A 266 0.85 -29.73 1.05
CA SER A 266 1.82 -28.64 0.94
C SER A 266 3.24 -29.07 1.36
N GLU A 267 3.37 -30.10 2.19
CA GLU A 267 4.66 -30.59 2.69
C GLU A 267 5.50 -31.27 1.62
N THR A 268 4.87 -31.84 0.60
CA THR A 268 5.58 -32.66 -0.38
C THR A 268 6.21 -31.86 -1.53
N GLY A 269 5.98 -30.56 -1.62
CA GLY A 269 6.64 -29.68 -2.62
C GLY A 269 6.49 -30.14 -4.08
N ILE A 270 5.78 -31.25 -4.31
CA ILE A 270 5.60 -31.85 -5.61
C ILE A 270 4.25 -31.42 -6.16
N SER A 271 4.28 -30.40 -7.02
CA SER A 271 3.19 -30.24 -7.95
C SER A 271 3.23 -31.46 -8.88
N THR A 272 2.56 -32.50 -8.51
CA THR A 272 2.27 -33.53 -9.50
C THR A 272 1.37 -32.89 -10.54
N GLU A 273 1.94 -32.63 -11.72
CA GLU A 273 1.17 -32.47 -12.93
C GLU A 273 0.44 -33.81 -13.12
N THR A 274 -0.65 -33.97 -12.44
CA THR A 274 -1.54 -35.11 -12.72
C THR A 274 -2.86 -34.53 -13.17
N ASP A 275 -3.04 -34.73 -14.42
CA ASP A 275 -4.24 -34.72 -15.23
C ASP A 275 -5.57 -34.37 -14.57
N ASP A 276 -6.31 -33.57 -15.30
CA ASP A 276 -7.72 -33.22 -15.11
C ASP A 276 -8.58 -34.47 -14.96
N VAL A 277 -8.63 -35.07 -13.78
CA VAL A 277 -9.68 -36.00 -13.43
C VAL A 277 -10.76 -35.19 -12.71
N GLU A 278 -11.75 -34.75 -13.48
CA GLU A 278 -13.00 -34.25 -12.93
C GLU A 278 -13.65 -35.40 -12.14
N VAL A 279 -13.43 -35.39 -10.84
CA VAL A 279 -14.30 -36.18 -9.95
C VAL A 279 -15.51 -35.26 -9.65
N ILE A 280 -16.65 -35.73 -10.13
CA ILE A 280 -17.95 -35.06 -10.06
C ILE A 280 -18.17 -34.43 -8.67
N GLY A 281 -18.29 -33.10 -8.62
CA GLY A 281 -18.87 -32.39 -7.49
C GLY A 281 -17.91 -31.84 -6.40
N ILE A 282 -16.58 -32.04 -6.51
CA ILE A 282 -15.65 -31.43 -5.53
C ILE A 282 -14.74 -30.45 -6.27
N ARG A 283 -15.02 -29.15 -6.11
CA ARG A 283 -14.08 -28.10 -6.52
C ARG A 283 -12.73 -28.37 -5.87
N LYS A 284 -11.70 -28.54 -6.68
CA LYS A 284 -10.31 -28.65 -6.22
C LYS A 284 -10.03 -27.42 -5.36
N LYS A 285 -9.83 -27.59 -4.06
CA LYS A 285 -9.80 -26.45 -3.16
C LYS A 285 -8.48 -25.71 -3.25
N ARG A 286 -8.59 -24.41 -3.44
CA ARG A 286 -7.46 -23.49 -3.61
C ARG A 286 -6.69 -23.35 -2.30
N LEU A 287 -5.37 -23.50 -2.35
CA LEU A 287 -4.50 -23.21 -1.20
C LEU A 287 -4.44 -21.70 -0.98
N ALA A 288 -4.53 -21.28 0.26
CA ALA A 288 -4.42 -19.88 0.67
C ALA A 288 -3.09 -19.64 1.40
N MET A 289 -2.67 -18.39 1.45
CA MET A 289 -1.50 -17.98 2.25
C MET A 289 -1.67 -18.41 3.71
N LEU A 290 -2.86 -18.22 4.27
CA LEU A 290 -3.17 -18.59 5.67
C LEU A 290 -2.97 -20.09 5.91
N ASP A 291 -3.17 -20.95 4.91
CA ASP A 291 -2.93 -22.40 5.06
C ASP A 291 -1.46 -22.70 5.32
N LEU A 292 -0.55 -21.99 4.63
CA LEU A 292 0.90 -22.13 4.86
C LEU A 292 1.31 -21.66 6.24
N LEU A 293 0.70 -20.57 6.73
CA LEU A 293 0.96 -20.09 8.10
C LEU A 293 0.45 -21.09 9.15
N ILE A 294 -0.73 -21.67 8.93
CA ILE A 294 -1.30 -22.68 9.83
C ILE A 294 -0.40 -23.94 9.85
N ALA A 295 0.08 -24.36 8.67
CA ALA A 295 0.99 -25.51 8.58
C ALA A 295 2.31 -25.22 9.34
N ALA A 296 2.91 -24.05 9.12
CA ALA A 296 4.14 -23.64 9.81
C ALA A 296 3.95 -23.58 11.34
N SER A 297 2.78 -23.16 11.80
CA SER A 297 2.45 -23.11 13.24
C SER A 297 2.42 -24.52 13.86
N ARG A 298 1.94 -25.49 13.12
CA ARG A 298 1.89 -26.89 13.62
C ARG A 298 3.26 -27.52 13.75
N GLU A 299 4.23 -27.08 12.96
CA GLU A 299 5.62 -27.49 13.06
C GLU A 299 6.39 -26.75 14.17
N ASN A 300 5.69 -25.91 14.96
CA ASN A 300 6.25 -25.03 16.01
C ASN A 300 7.24 -24.00 15.46
N ASN A 301 7.13 -23.65 14.18
CA ASN A 301 7.99 -22.65 13.55
C ASN A 301 7.49 -21.22 13.81
N ILE A 302 6.16 -21.05 14.02
CA ILE A 302 5.53 -19.75 14.32
C ILE A 302 4.37 -19.94 15.31
N THR A 303 4.03 -18.89 16.04
CA THR A 303 2.95 -18.89 17.05
C THR A 303 1.62 -18.41 16.42
N ASP A 304 0.52 -18.52 17.17
CA ASP A 304 -0.77 -17.96 16.77
C ASP A 304 -0.72 -16.43 16.66
N LEU A 305 0.07 -15.78 17.50
CA LEU A 305 0.30 -14.33 17.38
C LEU A 305 1.00 -14.01 16.05
N ASP A 306 1.99 -14.81 15.67
CA ASP A 306 2.70 -14.65 14.40
C ASP A 306 1.76 -14.80 13.20
N ILE A 307 0.79 -15.73 13.26
CA ILE A 307 -0.23 -15.87 12.22
C ILE A 307 -1.06 -14.58 12.14
N ARG A 308 -1.52 -14.06 13.28
CA ARG A 308 -2.35 -12.84 13.31
C ARG A 308 -1.58 -11.64 12.76
N GLU A 309 -0.30 -11.48 13.10
CA GLU A 309 0.56 -10.40 12.58
C GLU A 309 0.57 -10.38 11.04
N GLU A 310 0.69 -11.55 10.42
CA GLU A 310 0.70 -11.62 8.95
C GLU A 310 -0.69 -11.44 8.36
N VAL A 311 -1.73 -11.98 8.99
CA VAL A 311 -3.11 -11.79 8.52
C VAL A 311 -3.48 -10.31 8.58
N ASP A 312 -3.23 -9.61 9.70
CA ASP A 312 -3.46 -8.17 9.81
C ASP A 312 -2.71 -7.40 8.71
N THR A 313 -1.44 -7.75 8.48
CA THR A 313 -0.59 -7.11 7.48
C THR A 313 -1.17 -7.29 6.07
N PHE A 314 -1.44 -8.55 5.66
CA PHE A 314 -1.89 -8.84 4.31
C PHE A 314 -3.33 -8.41 4.03
N MET A 315 -4.19 -8.44 5.04
CA MET A 315 -5.55 -7.90 4.93
C MET A 315 -5.54 -6.41 4.62
N PHE A 316 -4.67 -5.65 5.29
CA PHE A 316 -4.51 -4.21 5.03
C PHE A 316 -3.84 -3.97 3.67
N GLU A 317 -2.64 -4.54 3.47
CA GLU A 317 -1.83 -4.26 2.27
C GLU A 317 -2.51 -4.73 0.99
N GLY A 318 -3.20 -5.87 1.04
CA GLY A 318 -3.76 -6.50 -0.16
C GLY A 318 -4.99 -5.79 -0.70
N HIS A 319 -5.88 -5.26 0.18
CA HIS A 319 -7.10 -4.65 -0.35
C HIS A 319 -6.96 -3.14 -0.59
N ASP A 320 -6.40 -2.41 0.35
CA ASP A 320 -6.46 -0.95 0.35
C ASP A 320 -5.60 -0.35 -0.78
N THR A 321 -4.40 -0.88 -1.00
CA THR A 321 -3.51 -0.40 -2.07
C THR A 321 -4.08 -0.68 -3.46
N THR A 322 -4.63 -1.87 -3.66
CA THR A 322 -5.21 -2.28 -4.96
C THR A 322 -6.47 -1.47 -5.25
N ALA A 323 -7.34 -1.27 -4.26
CA ALA A 323 -8.54 -0.44 -4.41
C ALA A 323 -8.17 0.96 -4.91
N MET A 324 -7.16 1.60 -4.33
CA MET A 324 -6.71 2.93 -4.77
C MET A 324 -6.09 2.87 -6.17
N GLY A 325 -5.33 1.83 -6.50
CA GLY A 325 -4.78 1.65 -7.84
C GLY A 325 -5.87 1.59 -8.92
N VAL A 326 -6.91 0.78 -8.69
CA VAL A 326 -8.06 0.68 -9.60
C VAL A 326 -8.86 1.99 -9.63
N CYS A 327 -9.03 2.63 -8.47
CA CYS A 327 -9.74 3.91 -8.36
C CYS A 327 -9.11 4.97 -9.28
N PHE A 328 -7.81 5.19 -9.17
CA PHE A 328 -7.10 6.18 -10.00
C PHE A 328 -7.06 5.73 -11.47
N ALA A 329 -7.01 4.43 -11.75
CA ALA A 329 -7.10 3.92 -13.12
C ALA A 329 -8.43 4.28 -13.76
N LEU A 330 -9.54 4.07 -13.07
CA LEU A 330 -10.88 4.39 -13.58
C LEU A 330 -11.06 5.90 -13.78
N LEU A 331 -10.55 6.74 -12.85
CA LEU A 331 -10.61 8.19 -12.99
C LEU A 331 -9.83 8.67 -14.23
N LEU A 332 -8.62 8.15 -14.44
CA LEU A 332 -7.81 8.52 -15.60
C LEU A 332 -8.42 8.02 -16.91
N LEU A 333 -8.91 6.79 -16.94
CA LEU A 333 -9.56 6.23 -18.13
C LEU A 333 -10.86 6.97 -18.47
N ALA A 334 -11.61 7.42 -17.47
CA ALA A 334 -12.83 8.18 -17.67
C ALA A 334 -12.57 9.49 -18.42
N GLU A 335 -11.45 10.16 -18.12
CA GLU A 335 -11.11 11.45 -18.77
C GLU A 335 -10.35 11.30 -20.08
N HIS A 336 -9.68 10.14 -20.30
CA HIS A 336 -8.89 9.89 -21.51
C HIS A 336 -9.59 8.83 -22.36
N LYS A 337 -10.64 9.26 -23.06
CA LYS A 337 -11.52 8.36 -23.85
C LYS A 337 -10.74 7.59 -24.93
N ASP A 338 -9.79 8.25 -25.58
CA ASP A 338 -8.95 7.61 -26.59
C ASP A 338 -8.12 6.44 -26.00
N ILE A 339 -7.57 6.64 -24.80
CA ILE A 339 -6.82 5.61 -24.09
C ILE A 339 -7.79 4.50 -23.62
N GLN A 340 -8.94 4.87 -23.08
CA GLN A 340 -9.97 3.91 -22.66
C GLN A 340 -10.42 3.04 -23.84
N ASP A 341 -10.68 3.65 -25.02
CA ASP A 341 -11.12 2.91 -26.22
C ASP A 341 -10.04 1.97 -26.72
N ARG A 342 -8.77 2.39 -26.65
CA ARG A 342 -7.65 1.52 -27.02
C ARG A 342 -7.52 0.32 -26.06
N VAL A 343 -7.71 0.53 -24.74
CA VAL A 343 -7.77 -0.57 -23.75
C VAL A 343 -8.95 -1.50 -24.09
N ARG A 344 -10.12 -0.92 -24.36
CA ARG A 344 -11.34 -1.70 -24.68
C ARG A 344 -11.12 -2.58 -25.91
N THR A 345 -10.50 -2.05 -26.96
CA THR A 345 -10.18 -2.80 -28.17
C THR A 345 -9.26 -3.99 -27.86
N GLU A 346 -8.15 -3.75 -27.12
CA GLU A 346 -7.24 -4.80 -26.72
C GLU A 346 -7.97 -5.90 -25.91
N VAL A 347 -8.81 -5.49 -24.95
CA VAL A 347 -9.58 -6.43 -24.11
C VAL A 347 -10.58 -7.22 -24.97
N ALA A 348 -11.31 -6.54 -25.88
CA ALA A 348 -12.30 -7.21 -26.74
C ALA A 348 -11.65 -8.26 -27.64
N ASP A 349 -10.49 -7.96 -28.22
CA ASP A 349 -9.75 -8.92 -29.04
C ASP A 349 -9.35 -10.17 -28.24
N VAL A 350 -8.80 -9.96 -27.05
CA VAL A 350 -8.38 -11.04 -26.15
C VAL A 350 -9.59 -11.87 -25.68
N MET A 351 -10.70 -11.21 -25.33
CA MET A 351 -11.93 -11.88 -24.91
C MET A 351 -12.47 -12.76 -26.05
N LYS A 352 -12.47 -12.24 -27.29
CA LYS A 352 -12.91 -12.98 -28.48
C LYS A 352 -12.04 -14.24 -28.70
N GLU A 353 -10.73 -14.13 -28.55
CA GLU A 353 -9.78 -15.26 -28.68
C GLU A 353 -9.96 -16.33 -27.59
N ASN A 354 -10.54 -15.99 -26.45
CA ASN A 354 -10.59 -16.89 -25.29
C ASN A 354 -12.01 -17.26 -24.85
N UNK A 355 -12.88 -16.95 -25.62
CA UNK A 355 -14.01 -17.29 -25.43
C UNK A 355 -14.69 -16.64 -24.54
N GLY A 356 -14.60 -15.59 -24.50
CA GLY A 356 -15.30 -14.70 -23.58
C GLY A 356 -14.82 -14.80 -22.12
N LYS A 357 -13.68 -15.42 -21.90
CA LYS A 357 -13.19 -15.66 -20.55
C LYS A 357 -11.83 -15.01 -20.32
N LEU A 358 -11.67 -14.37 -19.14
CA LEU A 358 -10.37 -13.93 -18.66
C LEU A 358 -9.71 -15.07 -17.91
N THR A 359 -8.44 -15.31 -18.22
CA THR A 359 -7.57 -16.30 -17.56
C THR A 359 -6.20 -15.64 -17.34
N MET A 360 -5.35 -16.26 -16.57
CA MET A 360 -3.98 -15.77 -16.41
C MET A 360 -3.27 -15.61 -17.77
N ALA A 361 -3.45 -16.57 -18.68
CA ALA A 361 -2.85 -16.50 -20.03
C ALA A 361 -3.42 -15.35 -20.85
N SER A 362 -4.73 -15.12 -20.79
CA SER A 362 -5.35 -13.99 -21.52
C SER A 362 -4.93 -12.63 -20.94
N LEU A 363 -4.79 -12.53 -19.63
CA LEU A 363 -4.33 -11.29 -18.98
C LEU A 363 -2.88 -10.92 -19.35
N GLN A 364 -2.04 -11.92 -19.67
CA GLN A 364 -0.68 -11.70 -20.17
C GLN A 364 -0.68 -11.09 -21.58
N LYS A 365 -1.76 -11.25 -22.33
CA LYS A 365 -1.93 -10.69 -23.68
C LYS A 365 -2.50 -9.25 -23.67
N LEU A 366 -2.49 -8.57 -22.53
CA LEU A 366 -2.96 -7.19 -22.39
C LEU A 366 -1.80 -6.24 -22.09
N PRO A 367 -0.82 -6.10 -23.00
CA PRO A 367 0.36 -5.24 -22.76
C PRO A 367 0.01 -3.75 -22.72
N TYR A 368 -0.98 -3.28 -23.46
CA TYR A 368 -1.38 -1.86 -23.42
C TYR A 368 -2.04 -1.53 -22.08
N LEU A 369 -2.96 -2.36 -21.62
CA LEU A 369 -3.55 -2.20 -20.29
C LEU A 369 -2.47 -2.22 -19.20
N GLU A 370 -1.47 -3.09 -19.33
CA GLU A 370 -0.35 -3.11 -18.37
C GLU A 370 0.40 -1.77 -18.35
N ARG A 371 0.67 -1.19 -19.52
CA ARG A 371 1.31 0.12 -19.61
C ARG A 371 0.44 1.22 -19.00
N CYS A 372 -0.88 1.15 -19.23
CA CYS A 372 -1.83 2.08 -18.60
C CYS A 372 -1.75 2.01 -17.08
N LEU A 373 -1.78 0.80 -16.51
CA LEU A 373 -1.70 0.63 -15.04
C LEU A 373 -0.34 1.09 -14.48
N LYS A 374 0.75 0.84 -15.19
CA LYS A 374 2.07 1.36 -14.79
C LYS A 374 2.08 2.90 -14.75
N GLU A 375 1.49 3.54 -15.76
CA GLU A 375 1.40 5.01 -15.82
C GLU A 375 0.46 5.57 -14.75
N VAL A 376 -0.67 4.89 -14.48
CA VAL A 376 -1.55 5.22 -13.36
C VAL A 376 -0.74 5.24 -12.05
N MET A 377 0.00 4.17 -11.80
CA MET A 377 0.77 4.03 -10.56
C MET A 377 2.00 4.96 -10.53
N ARG A 378 2.47 5.45 -11.67
CA ARG A 378 3.46 6.53 -11.69
C ARG A 378 2.82 7.84 -11.20
N LEU A 379 1.67 8.19 -11.78
CA LEU A 379 0.96 9.44 -11.42
C LEU A 379 0.35 9.40 -10.02
N TYR A 380 -0.24 8.26 -9.65
CA TYR A 380 -0.95 8.08 -8.38
C TYR A 380 -0.50 6.78 -7.71
N PRO A 381 0.76 6.71 -7.23
CA PRO A 381 1.24 5.51 -6.54
C PRO A 381 0.46 5.31 -5.25
N SER A 382 -0.16 4.14 -5.07
CA SER A 382 -0.94 3.85 -3.85
C SER A 382 -0.09 4.07 -2.60
N VAL A 383 1.19 3.66 -2.64
CA VAL A 383 2.17 3.96 -1.58
C VAL A 383 3.03 5.12 -2.07
N HIS A 384 2.76 6.32 -1.56
CA HIS A 384 3.40 7.55 -2.04
C HIS A 384 4.74 7.87 -1.37
N PHE A 385 5.05 7.17 -0.28
CA PHE A 385 6.35 7.23 0.40
C PHE A 385 6.59 5.94 1.18
N ILE A 386 7.83 5.66 1.46
CA ILE A 386 8.26 4.64 2.43
C ILE A 386 9.37 5.24 3.30
N SER A 387 9.65 4.61 4.43
CA SER A 387 10.66 5.15 5.33
C SER A 387 11.65 4.07 5.78
N ARG A 388 12.88 4.51 6.04
CA ARG A 388 13.99 3.67 6.53
C ARG A 388 14.71 4.40 7.67
N LEU A 389 15.45 3.66 8.46
CA LEU A 389 16.41 4.20 9.42
C LEU A 389 17.80 3.74 8.95
N ASN A 390 18.69 4.68 8.61
CA ASN A 390 20.03 4.31 8.17
C ASN A 390 20.91 3.91 9.36
N SER A 391 21.68 2.84 9.20
CA SER A 391 22.59 2.34 10.25
C SER A 391 23.97 3.01 10.20
N GLU A 392 24.29 3.63 9.08
CA GLU A 392 25.59 4.30 8.87
C GLU A 392 25.38 5.57 8.04
N GLU A 393 26.40 6.41 8.00
CA GLU A 393 26.38 7.65 7.22
C GLU A 393 26.21 7.34 5.73
N ILE A 394 25.41 8.16 5.05
CA ILE A 394 25.13 8.03 3.60
C ILE A 394 25.57 9.29 2.90
N GLN A 395 26.49 9.14 1.93
CA GLN A 395 26.86 10.25 1.06
C GLN A 395 25.87 10.31 -0.11
N CYS A 396 24.92 11.24 -0.04
CA CYS A 396 24.02 11.56 -1.14
C CYS A 396 24.72 12.54 -2.10
N GLN A 397 24.10 12.80 -3.23
CA GLN A 397 24.69 13.69 -4.25
C GLN A 397 25.00 15.08 -3.70
N SER A 398 24.09 15.64 -2.92
CA SER A 398 24.21 17.04 -2.45
C SER A 398 24.59 17.15 -0.98
N TYR A 399 24.34 16.13 -0.17
CA TYR A 399 24.48 16.22 1.29
C TYR A 399 24.95 14.91 1.88
N THR A 400 25.65 15.01 3.01
CA THR A 400 25.98 13.86 3.86
C THR A 400 24.87 13.69 4.89
N ILE A 401 24.25 12.50 4.92
CA ILE A 401 23.18 12.18 5.87
C ILE A 401 23.79 11.33 6.99
N PRO A 402 23.78 11.82 8.23
CA PRO A 402 24.39 11.08 9.34
C PRO A 402 23.63 9.79 9.67
N ALA A 403 24.30 8.86 10.35
CA ALA A 403 23.67 7.62 10.84
C ALA A 403 22.50 7.93 11.77
N ASN A 404 21.55 7.01 11.84
CA ASN A 404 20.35 7.08 12.68
C ASN A 404 19.43 8.26 12.34
N THR A 405 19.36 8.60 11.04
CA THR A 405 18.43 9.59 10.50
C THR A 405 17.20 8.87 9.90
N ILE A 406 16.03 9.41 10.11
CA ILE A 406 14.80 8.92 9.45
C ILE A 406 14.86 9.32 7.98
N LEU A 407 14.87 8.33 7.09
CA LEU A 407 14.87 8.53 5.64
C LEU A 407 13.45 8.36 5.12
N HIS A 408 12.85 9.45 4.67
CA HIS A 408 11.56 9.46 3.97
C HIS A 408 11.86 9.40 2.48
N LEU A 409 11.55 8.26 1.85
CA LEU A 409 11.81 8.03 0.41
C LEU A 409 10.55 8.43 -0.36
N ASN A 410 10.66 9.54 -1.10
CA ASN A 410 9.51 10.25 -1.68
C ASN A 410 9.17 9.67 -3.06
N ILE A 411 8.39 8.59 -3.07
CA ILE A 411 7.96 7.89 -4.29
C ILE A 411 7.16 8.82 -5.21
N TYR A 412 6.15 9.52 -4.66
CA TYR A 412 5.35 10.46 -5.44
C TYR A 412 6.21 11.52 -6.11
N GLY A 413 7.21 12.02 -5.38
CA GLY A 413 8.11 13.05 -5.87
C GLY A 413 9.02 12.58 -7.01
N VAL A 414 9.63 11.38 -6.88
CA VAL A 414 10.51 10.86 -7.95
C VAL A 414 9.70 10.51 -9.20
N HIS A 415 8.47 10.02 -9.04
CA HIS A 415 7.59 9.69 -10.17
C HIS A 415 7.16 10.93 -10.99
N ARG A 416 7.31 12.13 -10.44
CA ARG A 416 6.93 13.38 -11.09
C ARG A 416 8.14 14.30 -11.33
N ASP A 417 9.34 13.77 -11.22
CA ASP A 417 10.57 14.52 -11.44
C ASP A 417 10.78 14.71 -12.97
N ALA A 418 10.74 15.96 -13.42
CA ALA A 418 10.84 16.30 -14.84
C ALA A 418 12.20 15.92 -15.46
N ASN A 419 13.24 15.75 -14.63
CA ASN A 419 14.56 15.28 -15.10
C ASN A 419 14.50 13.83 -15.61
N PHE A 420 13.57 13.02 -15.11
CA PHE A 420 13.44 11.60 -15.46
C PHE A 420 12.13 11.30 -16.21
N TRP A 421 11.13 12.18 -16.09
CA TRP A 421 9.80 12.01 -16.69
C TRP A 421 9.41 13.29 -17.43
N PRO A 422 9.77 13.44 -18.71
CA PRO A 422 9.36 14.63 -19.49
C PRO A 422 7.83 14.79 -19.45
N ASN A 423 7.37 16.03 -19.26
CA ASN A 423 5.95 16.34 -19.09
C ASN A 423 5.30 15.46 -18.01
N PRO A 424 5.80 15.51 -16.75
CA PRO A 424 5.51 14.46 -15.74
C PRO A 424 4.04 14.35 -15.34
N ASN A 425 3.22 15.36 -15.59
CA ASN A 425 1.81 15.35 -15.20
C ASN A 425 0.87 14.82 -16.30
N VAL A 426 1.40 14.52 -17.48
CA VAL A 426 0.61 13.98 -18.60
C VAL A 426 0.47 12.47 -18.45
N PHE A 427 -0.74 11.95 -18.62
CA PHE A 427 -1.04 10.51 -18.61
C PHE A 427 -0.69 9.93 -19.98
N ASP A 428 0.46 9.28 -20.11
CA ASP A 428 0.99 8.72 -21.36
C ASP A 428 1.46 7.28 -21.13
N PRO A 429 0.61 6.27 -21.36
CA PRO A 429 1.00 4.87 -21.19
C PRO A 429 2.18 4.44 -22.07
N ASP A 430 2.42 5.11 -23.19
CA ASP A 430 3.50 4.76 -24.11
C ASP A 430 4.89 5.12 -23.55
N ARG A 431 4.97 5.81 -22.39
CA ARG A 431 6.22 5.95 -21.62
C ARG A 431 6.83 4.60 -21.26
N PHE A 432 5.98 3.55 -21.12
CA PHE A 432 6.39 2.21 -20.71
C PHE A 432 6.63 1.26 -21.90
N LEU A 433 6.72 1.79 -23.13
CA LEU A 433 7.21 1.02 -24.28
C LEU A 433 8.68 0.63 -24.04
N PRO A 434 9.11 -0.57 -24.43
CA PRO A 434 10.48 -1.02 -24.21
C PRO A 434 11.54 -0.02 -24.68
N ASP A 435 11.37 0.55 -25.85
CA ASP A 435 12.33 1.52 -26.44
C ASP A 435 12.45 2.79 -25.59
N ARG A 436 11.35 3.25 -24.99
CA ARG A 436 11.34 4.45 -24.14
C ARG A 436 11.86 4.17 -22.73
N MET A 437 11.89 2.89 -22.33
CA MET A 437 12.36 2.48 -21.00
C MET A 437 13.88 2.28 -20.93
N GLN A 438 14.56 2.03 -22.07
CA GLN A 438 15.97 1.62 -22.13
C GLN A 438 16.92 2.57 -21.38
N ASN A 439 16.70 3.88 -21.51
CA ASN A 439 17.57 4.90 -20.92
C ASN A 439 17.02 5.52 -19.64
N ARG A 440 15.93 4.97 -19.10
CA ARG A 440 15.33 5.50 -17.88
C ARG A 440 16.00 4.91 -16.64
N HIS A 441 16.33 5.78 -15.70
CA HIS A 441 16.92 5.35 -14.42
C HIS A 441 15.96 4.36 -13.73
N PRO A 442 16.39 3.14 -13.37
CA PRO A 442 15.46 2.14 -12.80
C PRO A 442 14.82 2.58 -11.49
N TYR A 443 15.48 3.40 -10.68
CA TYR A 443 14.94 3.91 -9.43
C TYR A 443 14.12 5.19 -9.59
N SER A 444 13.84 5.61 -10.84
CA SER A 444 12.85 6.68 -11.09
C SER A 444 11.42 6.17 -11.08
N TYR A 445 11.20 4.83 -11.07
CA TYR A 445 9.87 4.20 -10.99
C TYR A 445 9.85 3.19 -9.84
N LEU A 446 9.11 3.51 -8.77
CA LEU A 446 9.14 2.79 -7.50
C LEU A 446 7.74 2.44 -6.98
N SER A 447 6.77 2.20 -7.87
CA SER A 447 5.37 1.92 -7.48
C SER A 447 5.23 0.70 -6.56
N PHE A 448 6.16 -0.25 -6.65
CA PHE A 448 6.23 -1.43 -5.79
C PHE A 448 7.52 -1.45 -4.98
N SER A 449 8.13 -0.27 -4.78
CA SER A 449 9.45 -0.13 -4.15
C SER A 449 10.52 -0.87 -4.97
N ALA A 450 11.68 -1.14 -4.39
CA ALA A 450 12.78 -1.85 -5.03
C ALA A 450 13.69 -2.47 -3.97
N GLY A 451 14.60 -3.33 -4.41
CA GLY A 451 15.58 -3.98 -3.53
C GLY A 451 14.99 -5.12 -2.69
N PRO A 452 15.73 -5.56 -1.66
CA PRO A 452 15.31 -6.73 -0.87
C PRO A 452 13.93 -6.60 -0.20
N ARG A 453 13.52 -5.37 0.12
CA ARG A 453 12.24 -5.09 0.81
C ARG A 453 11.17 -4.53 -0.14
N ASN A 454 11.23 -4.90 -1.41
CA ASN A 454 10.19 -4.56 -2.39
C ASN A 454 8.86 -5.27 -2.07
N CYS A 455 7.80 -4.86 -2.75
CA CYS A 455 6.46 -5.45 -2.56
C CYS A 455 6.47 -6.93 -2.95
N ILE A 456 6.06 -7.79 -2.01
CA ILE A 456 5.94 -9.24 -2.22
C ILE A 456 4.73 -9.56 -3.11
N GLY A 457 3.69 -8.73 -3.07
CA GLY A 457 2.43 -8.89 -3.79
C GLY A 457 2.36 -8.19 -5.14
N GLN A 458 3.48 -7.74 -5.72
CA GLN A 458 3.48 -6.96 -6.97
C GLN A 458 2.70 -7.65 -8.09
N ARG A 459 2.97 -8.94 -8.34
CA ARG A 459 2.29 -9.70 -9.41
C ARG A 459 0.81 -9.91 -9.10
N PHE A 460 0.49 -10.19 -7.83
CA PHE A 460 -0.87 -10.33 -7.33
C PHE A 460 -1.68 -9.06 -7.66
N ALA A 461 -1.19 -7.91 -7.21
CA ALA A 461 -1.85 -6.62 -7.42
C ALA A 461 -2.02 -6.30 -8.91
N MET A 462 -1.00 -6.56 -9.74
CA MET A 462 -1.08 -6.30 -11.18
C MET A 462 -2.14 -7.17 -11.86
N TYR A 463 -2.23 -8.46 -11.51
CA TYR A 463 -3.27 -9.34 -12.07
C TYR A 463 -4.66 -8.91 -11.59
N GLU A 464 -4.80 -8.57 -10.32
CA GLU A 464 -6.08 -8.11 -9.77
C GLU A 464 -6.57 -6.84 -10.47
N MET A 465 -5.70 -5.80 -10.56
CA MET A 465 -6.03 -4.55 -11.25
C MET A 465 -6.36 -4.78 -12.73
N LYS A 466 -5.56 -5.61 -13.44
CA LYS A 466 -5.83 -5.95 -14.85
C LYS A 466 -7.20 -6.59 -15.01
N THR A 467 -7.53 -7.54 -14.14
CA THR A 467 -8.81 -8.28 -14.21
C THR A 467 -9.99 -7.34 -14.00
N MET A 468 -9.93 -6.50 -12.96
CA MET A 468 -11.01 -5.56 -12.65
C MET A 468 -11.22 -4.54 -13.79
N ILE A 469 -10.13 -3.91 -14.27
CA ILE A 469 -10.23 -2.91 -15.32
C ILE A 469 -10.71 -3.56 -16.64
N ALA A 470 -10.14 -4.72 -17.02
CA ALA A 470 -10.55 -5.42 -18.23
C ALA A 470 -12.04 -5.77 -18.20
N SER A 471 -12.53 -6.30 -17.07
CA SER A 471 -13.95 -6.64 -16.91
C SER A 471 -14.84 -5.38 -17.01
N LEU A 472 -14.46 -4.29 -16.35
CA LEU A 472 -15.25 -3.06 -16.34
C LEU A 472 -15.31 -2.41 -17.74
N VAL A 473 -14.16 -2.26 -18.43
CA VAL A 473 -14.14 -1.60 -19.74
C VAL A 473 -14.78 -2.48 -20.85
N HIS A 474 -14.83 -3.79 -20.64
CA HIS A 474 -15.51 -4.71 -21.55
C HIS A 474 -17.04 -4.50 -21.53
N HIS A 475 -17.58 -4.19 -20.35
CA HIS A 475 -19.03 -4.10 -20.15
C HIS A 475 -19.58 -2.66 -20.10
N PHE A 476 -18.71 -1.68 -19.85
CA PHE A 476 -19.15 -0.29 -19.64
C PHE A 476 -18.24 0.72 -20.35
N TYR A 477 -18.83 1.79 -20.84
CA TYR A 477 -18.11 3.06 -21.04
C TYR A 477 -18.04 3.76 -19.70
N ILE A 478 -16.85 4.25 -19.35
CA ILE A 478 -16.61 4.91 -18.07
C ILE A 478 -16.47 6.41 -18.34
N GLU A 479 -17.35 7.21 -17.72
CA GLU A 479 -17.40 8.65 -17.93
C GLU A 479 -17.17 9.40 -16.61
N PRO A 480 -16.48 10.56 -16.65
CA PRO A 480 -16.21 11.30 -15.41
C PRO A 480 -17.47 11.98 -14.88
N VAL A 481 -17.65 11.94 -13.56
CA VAL A 481 -18.59 12.80 -12.82
C VAL A 481 -17.77 13.87 -12.11
N ASP A 482 -16.74 13.46 -11.40
CA ASP A 482 -15.83 14.37 -10.70
C ASP A 482 -14.54 14.49 -11.52
N PRO A 483 -14.29 15.65 -12.17
CA PRO A 483 -13.14 15.78 -13.06
C PRO A 483 -11.81 15.83 -12.27
N LEU A 484 -10.77 15.23 -12.84
CA LEU A 484 -9.42 15.14 -12.23
C LEU A 484 -8.84 16.51 -11.85
N LYS A 485 -9.18 17.57 -12.58
CA LYS A 485 -8.70 18.92 -12.26
C LYS A 485 -9.17 19.41 -10.88
N ASN A 486 -10.27 18.83 -10.37
CA ASN A 486 -10.83 19.15 -9.05
C ASN A 486 -10.40 18.16 -7.97
N LEU A 487 -9.60 17.16 -8.33
CA LEU A 487 -9.17 16.11 -7.42
C LEU A 487 -8.26 16.69 -6.34
N LYS A 488 -8.68 16.56 -5.11
CA LYS A 488 -7.89 16.93 -3.93
C LYS A 488 -7.41 15.66 -3.24
N MET A 489 -6.15 15.67 -2.85
CA MET A 489 -5.52 14.53 -2.18
C MET A 489 -5.31 14.85 -0.70
N LYS A 490 -5.29 13.82 0.13
CA LYS A 490 -4.97 13.97 1.56
C LYS A 490 -3.77 13.10 1.95
N ALA A 491 -3.00 13.59 2.90
CA ALA A 491 -1.89 12.84 3.49
C ALA A 491 -2.44 11.67 4.32
N ASP A 492 -2.04 10.44 3.99
CA ASP A 492 -2.49 9.23 4.66
C ASP A 492 -1.41 8.16 4.47
N LEU A 493 -1.59 6.98 5.06
CA LEU A 493 -0.73 5.81 4.85
C LEU A 493 -0.72 5.41 3.37
N ILE A 494 -1.89 5.42 2.74
CA ILE A 494 -2.11 5.12 1.33
C ILE A 494 -2.62 6.40 0.66
N LEU A 495 -2.21 6.65 -0.56
CA LEU A 495 -2.63 7.85 -1.31
C LEU A 495 -4.15 7.82 -1.50
N ARG A 496 -4.84 8.84 -1.01
CA ARG A 496 -6.30 8.90 -1.06
C ARG A 496 -6.82 10.24 -1.55
N PRO A 497 -7.95 10.23 -2.27
CA PRO A 497 -8.72 11.48 -2.47
C PRO A 497 -9.24 12.00 -1.13
N ALA A 498 -9.35 13.32 -1.01
CA ALA A 498 -9.88 13.99 0.19
C ALA A 498 -11.42 14.08 0.19
N HIS A 499 -12.05 13.65 -0.90
CA HIS A 499 -13.51 13.73 -1.11
C HIS A 499 -13.96 12.50 -1.93
N PRO A 500 -15.28 12.19 -1.96
CA PRO A 500 -15.79 11.15 -2.84
C PRO A 500 -15.39 11.39 -4.31
N VAL A 501 -15.06 10.33 -5.03
CA VAL A 501 -14.67 10.39 -6.45
C VAL A 501 -15.56 9.45 -7.25
N ARG A 502 -16.36 10.06 -8.15
CA ARG A 502 -17.44 9.35 -8.82
C ARG A 502 -17.20 9.28 -10.33
N VAL A 503 -17.60 8.15 -10.89
CA VAL A 503 -17.70 7.97 -12.34
C VAL A 503 -19.08 7.41 -12.69
N LYS A 504 -19.44 7.51 -13.97
CA LYS A 504 -20.60 6.83 -14.53
C LYS A 504 -20.14 5.57 -15.25
N PHE A 505 -20.86 4.49 -15.01
CA PHE A 505 -20.75 3.26 -15.76
C PHE A 505 -21.94 3.21 -16.74
N VAL A 506 -21.67 3.36 -18.02
CA VAL A 506 -22.67 3.36 -19.09
C VAL A 506 -22.62 2.01 -19.80
N PRO A 507 -23.66 1.16 -19.69
CA PRO A 507 -23.61 -0.19 -20.26
C PRO A 507 -23.37 -0.16 -21.78
N ILE A 508 -22.50 -1.04 -22.25
CA ILE A 508 -22.29 -1.29 -23.67
C ILE A 508 -23.41 -2.24 -24.13
N LYS A 509 -24.14 -1.87 -25.20
CA LYS A 509 -25.22 -2.69 -25.77
C LYS A 509 -24.69 -3.87 -26.58
#